data_c8eca3c119b10437f0ec4d71356b286a
#
_entry.id   c8eca3c119b10437f0ec4d71356b286a
#
_cell.length_a   1.000
_cell.length_b   1.000
_cell.length_c   1.000
_cell.angle_alpha   90.00
_cell.angle_beta   90.00
_cell.angle_gamma   90.00
#
_symmetry.space_group_name_H-M   'P 1'
#
loop_
_entity.id
_entity.type
_entity.pdbx_description
1 polymer ?
#
loop_
_entity_poly.entity_id
_entity_poly.type
_entity_poly.pdbx_seq_one_letter_code
_entity_poly.pdbx_strand_id
1 'polypeptide(L)'
;MIRSPLRYPGGKSRVVEKIVALLPPFSEFREPFVGGGSVFIHLRQKFPDRKFWINDKYTELIAFWRELQSNSDNLIAQIWAWKRDFNDGKQLRRFLQANIENFSSLETAAAFFVFNRITFSGTTEAGGFSEQAFRLRFTDSSIERLTKMPEVLRDVKITNLDYEELINVPGEDVFLFLDPPYFSATSSALYGKNGKLHKNFDHERFAANLKKCPHRWLLTYDDSPFVRELFSFANIVSWNLMYGMRNVTENSKQLGSELLITNFDFESNAPLFSIHDLRFTIHE
;
A
#
# COMPACT_ATOMS: atom_id res chain seq x y z
N MET A 1 -11.02 -15.04 0.98
CA MET A 1 -9.81 -14.36 0.47
C MET A 1 -9.09 -13.67 1.62
N ILE A 2 -7.78 -13.85 1.74
CA ILE A 2 -6.92 -13.22 2.76
C ILE A 2 -6.79 -11.74 2.43
N ARG A 3 -6.92 -10.88 3.44
CA ARG A 3 -6.75 -9.42 3.30
C ARG A 3 -5.42 -8.99 3.87
N SER A 4 -4.95 -7.81 3.47
CA SER A 4 -3.72 -7.23 4.02
C SER A 4 -3.71 -7.26 5.56
N PRO A 5 -2.61 -7.69 6.17
CA PRO A 5 -2.44 -7.63 7.61
C PRO A 5 -2.17 -6.21 8.11
N LEU A 6 -1.82 -5.28 7.22
CA LEU A 6 -1.48 -3.91 7.56
C LEU A 6 -2.69 -2.96 7.44
N ARG A 7 -2.68 -1.92 8.26
CA ARG A 7 -3.52 -0.74 8.12
C ARG A 7 -2.68 0.30 7.39
N TYR A 8 -3.08 0.64 6.17
CA TYR A 8 -2.30 1.58 5.37
C TYR A 8 -3.18 2.73 4.90
N PRO A 9 -2.82 4.00 5.20
CA PRO A 9 -3.56 5.16 4.71
C PRO A 9 -3.59 5.14 3.18
N GLY A 10 -4.74 5.46 2.57
CA GLY A 10 -4.90 5.38 1.11
C GLY A 10 -4.98 3.95 0.53
N GLY A 11 -4.89 2.90 1.37
CA GLY A 11 -4.89 1.51 0.90
C GLY A 11 -6.13 1.14 0.09
N LYS A 12 -5.94 0.49 -1.04
CA LYS A 12 -6.96 0.18 -2.06
C LYS A 12 -7.86 -1.02 -1.74
N SER A 13 -7.85 -1.51 -0.48
CA SER A 13 -8.58 -2.74 -0.09
C SER A 13 -10.10 -2.72 -0.35
N ARG A 14 -10.73 -1.53 -0.35
CA ARG A 14 -12.16 -1.37 -0.61
C ARG A 14 -12.53 -1.38 -2.09
N VAL A 15 -11.57 -1.12 -2.94
CA VAL A 15 -11.75 -0.92 -4.38
C VAL A 15 -10.92 -1.88 -5.21
N VAL A 16 -10.23 -2.81 -4.56
CA VAL A 16 -9.32 -3.75 -5.19
C VAL A 16 -9.98 -4.54 -6.33
N GLU A 17 -11.21 -4.99 -6.14
CA GLU A 17 -11.94 -5.75 -7.17
C GLU A 17 -12.21 -4.91 -8.42
N LYS A 18 -12.46 -3.61 -8.25
CA LYS A 18 -12.65 -2.68 -9.36
C LYS A 18 -11.35 -2.41 -10.10
N ILE A 19 -10.25 -2.21 -9.36
CA ILE A 19 -8.91 -2.08 -9.96
C ILE A 19 -8.59 -3.34 -10.76
N VAL A 20 -8.77 -4.51 -10.17
CA VAL A 20 -8.45 -5.79 -10.80
C VAL A 20 -9.29 -6.05 -12.05
N ALA A 21 -10.52 -5.57 -12.12
CA ALA A 21 -11.38 -5.68 -13.31
C ALA A 21 -10.86 -4.86 -14.51
N LEU A 22 -10.01 -3.86 -14.27
CA LEU A 22 -9.41 -3.00 -15.30
C LEU A 22 -8.07 -3.52 -15.83
N LEU A 23 -7.51 -4.55 -15.20
CA LEU A 23 -6.19 -5.03 -15.56
C LEU A 23 -6.22 -5.85 -16.84
N PRO A 24 -5.32 -5.55 -17.81
CA PRO A 24 -5.10 -6.42 -18.95
C PRO A 24 -4.46 -7.75 -18.50
N PRO A 25 -4.48 -8.78 -19.34
CA PRO A 25 -3.72 -10.02 -19.08
C PRO A 25 -2.24 -9.71 -18.84
N PHE A 26 -1.62 -10.43 -17.89
CA PHE A 26 -0.20 -10.29 -17.57
C PHE A 26 0.43 -11.63 -17.18
N SER A 27 1.73 -11.76 -17.35
CA SER A 27 2.55 -12.89 -16.88
C SER A 27 3.32 -12.53 -15.63
N GLU A 28 3.70 -11.27 -15.48
CA GLU A 28 4.42 -10.73 -14.31
C GLU A 28 3.71 -9.47 -13.80
N PHE A 29 3.45 -9.43 -12.50
CA PHE A 29 2.91 -8.26 -11.79
C PHE A 29 3.98 -7.58 -10.95
N ARG A 30 4.10 -6.27 -11.05
CA ARG A 30 5.01 -5.48 -10.22
C ARG A 30 4.25 -4.36 -9.50
N GLU A 31 4.51 -4.21 -8.20
CA GLU A 31 3.97 -3.13 -7.36
C GLU A 31 5.12 -2.35 -6.70
N PRO A 32 5.64 -1.30 -7.37
CA PRO A 32 6.78 -0.51 -6.88
C PRO A 32 6.55 0.24 -5.58
N PHE A 33 5.30 0.52 -5.23
CA PHE A 33 4.86 1.21 -4.02
C PHE A 33 3.88 0.32 -3.26
N VAL A 34 4.36 -0.83 -2.75
CA VAL A 34 3.47 -1.88 -2.23
C VAL A 34 2.68 -1.45 -1.00
N GLY A 35 3.24 -0.61 -0.14
CA GLY A 35 2.57 -0.18 1.09
C GLY A 35 1.91 -1.35 1.84
N GLY A 36 0.60 -1.28 2.00
CA GLY A 36 -0.19 -2.34 2.63
C GLY A 36 -0.42 -3.59 1.76
N GLY A 37 -0.03 -3.61 0.49
CA GLY A 37 -0.07 -4.76 -0.41
C GLY A 37 -1.48 -5.25 -0.77
N SER A 38 -2.50 -4.39 -0.72
CA SER A 38 -3.89 -4.83 -0.92
C SER A 38 -4.14 -5.36 -2.32
N VAL A 39 -3.55 -4.73 -3.36
CA VAL A 39 -3.71 -5.15 -4.76
C VAL A 39 -2.90 -6.41 -5.02
N PHE A 40 -1.64 -6.43 -4.63
CA PHE A 40 -0.76 -7.59 -4.70
C PHE A 40 -1.39 -8.84 -4.06
N ILE A 41 -1.83 -8.76 -2.79
CA ILE A 41 -2.39 -9.89 -2.04
C ILE A 41 -3.64 -10.44 -2.74
N HIS A 42 -4.50 -9.58 -3.28
CA HIS A 42 -5.68 -9.98 -4.02
C HIS A 42 -5.31 -10.73 -5.30
N LEU A 43 -4.41 -10.14 -6.11
CA LEU A 43 -3.97 -10.72 -7.38
C LEU A 43 -3.20 -12.03 -7.18
N ARG A 44 -2.35 -12.12 -6.17
CA ARG A 44 -1.59 -13.34 -5.88
C ARG A 44 -2.49 -14.54 -5.57
N GLN A 45 -3.60 -14.30 -4.88
CA GLN A 45 -4.59 -15.35 -4.60
C GLN A 45 -5.44 -15.71 -5.83
N LYS A 46 -5.68 -14.74 -6.72
CA LYS A 46 -6.47 -14.95 -7.94
C LYS A 46 -5.65 -15.61 -9.06
N PHE A 47 -4.35 -15.32 -9.11
CA PHE A 47 -3.42 -15.77 -10.15
C PHE A 47 -2.15 -16.37 -9.52
N PRO A 48 -2.25 -17.54 -8.86
CA PRO A 48 -1.13 -18.10 -8.08
C PRO A 48 0.10 -18.49 -8.92
N ASP A 49 -0.08 -18.74 -10.21
CA ASP A 49 0.99 -19.19 -11.11
C ASP A 49 1.74 -18.03 -11.79
N ARG A 50 1.34 -16.77 -11.54
CA ARG A 50 2.01 -15.60 -12.12
C ARG A 50 3.20 -15.18 -11.26
N LYS A 51 4.14 -14.48 -11.89
CA LYS A 51 5.28 -13.88 -11.18
C LYS A 51 4.86 -12.60 -10.49
N PHE A 52 5.35 -12.40 -9.26
CA PHE A 52 5.07 -11.21 -8.48
C PHE A 52 6.36 -10.59 -7.96
N TRP A 53 6.46 -9.28 -8.12
CA TRP A 53 7.55 -8.47 -7.59
C TRP A 53 6.98 -7.25 -6.88
N ILE A 54 7.14 -7.20 -5.55
CA ILE A 54 6.73 -6.07 -4.72
C ILE A 54 7.95 -5.30 -4.21
N ASN A 55 7.78 -4.00 -4.08
CA ASN A 55 8.83 -3.10 -3.65
C ASN A 55 8.25 -1.93 -2.86
N ASP A 56 9.05 -1.36 -1.99
CA ASP A 56 8.78 -0.05 -1.39
C ASP A 56 10.11 0.60 -0.98
N LYS A 57 10.13 1.93 -0.94
CA LYS A 57 11.29 2.67 -0.46
C LYS A 57 11.39 2.67 1.08
N TYR A 58 10.31 2.33 1.78
CA TYR A 58 10.24 2.31 3.23
C TYR A 58 10.88 1.02 3.76
N THR A 59 12.08 1.16 4.30
CA THR A 59 12.93 0.03 4.70
C THR A 59 12.29 -0.86 5.75
N GLU A 60 11.66 -0.29 6.78
CA GLU A 60 11.02 -1.02 7.87
C GLU A 60 9.79 -1.80 7.39
N LEU A 61 9.05 -1.26 6.43
CA LEU A 61 7.96 -1.97 5.76
C LEU A 61 8.49 -3.18 4.98
N ILE A 62 9.59 -3.01 4.26
CA ILE A 62 10.18 -4.12 3.51
C ILE A 62 10.81 -5.15 4.43
N ALA A 63 11.40 -4.74 5.55
CA ALA A 63 11.84 -5.68 6.58
C ALA A 63 10.66 -6.53 7.07
N PHE A 64 9.50 -5.91 7.35
CA PHE A 64 8.28 -6.63 7.73
C PHE A 64 7.84 -7.65 6.66
N TRP A 65 7.76 -7.27 5.39
CA TRP A 65 7.35 -8.19 4.33
C TRP A 65 8.33 -9.36 4.15
N ARG A 66 9.64 -9.11 4.25
CA ARG A 66 10.69 -10.14 4.13
C ARG A 66 10.68 -11.11 5.31
N GLU A 67 10.62 -10.60 6.55
CA GLU A 67 10.56 -11.46 7.73
C GLU A 67 9.25 -12.27 7.75
N LEU A 68 8.14 -11.68 7.31
CA LEU A 68 6.87 -12.39 7.20
C LEU A 68 6.90 -13.49 6.13
N GLN A 69 7.71 -13.34 5.07
CA GLN A 69 7.90 -14.34 4.04
C GLN A 69 8.80 -15.49 4.51
N SER A 70 9.95 -15.19 5.11
CA SER A 70 11.02 -16.15 5.35
C SER A 70 11.15 -16.62 6.80
N ASN A 71 10.58 -15.90 7.76
CA ASN A 71 10.81 -16.10 9.21
C ASN A 71 9.54 -15.79 10.03
N SER A 72 8.38 -16.14 9.49
CA SER A 72 7.07 -15.76 10.03
C SER A 72 6.85 -16.20 11.47
N ASP A 73 7.27 -17.41 11.84
CA ASP A 73 7.04 -17.95 13.18
C ASP A 73 7.78 -17.15 14.25
N ASN A 74 9.04 -16.81 14.00
CA ASN A 74 9.82 -15.97 14.92
C ASN A 74 9.29 -14.53 14.95
N LEU A 75 8.88 -13.97 13.81
CA LEU A 75 8.25 -12.65 13.76
C LEU A 75 6.97 -12.61 14.61
N ILE A 76 6.11 -13.59 14.46
CA ILE A 76 4.86 -13.71 15.21
C ILE A 76 5.14 -13.92 16.71
N ALA A 77 6.10 -14.78 17.03
CA ALA A 77 6.52 -15.02 18.42
C ALA A 77 7.06 -13.74 19.09
N GLN A 78 7.86 -12.95 18.37
CA GLN A 78 8.37 -11.66 18.87
C GLN A 78 7.24 -10.65 19.15
N ILE A 79 6.26 -10.56 18.24
CA ILE A 79 5.09 -9.69 18.43
C ILE A 79 4.26 -10.14 19.63
N TRP A 80 4.05 -11.45 19.81
CA TRP A 80 3.37 -12.02 20.97
C TRP A 80 4.12 -11.75 22.28
N ALA A 81 5.45 -11.86 22.28
CA ALA A 81 6.27 -11.54 23.44
C ALA A 81 6.03 -10.11 23.92
N TRP A 82 6.13 -9.13 23.01
CA TRP A 82 5.86 -7.74 23.35
C TRP A 82 4.41 -7.50 23.77
N LYS A 83 3.43 -8.17 23.15
CA LYS A 83 2.03 -8.04 23.55
C LYS A 83 1.79 -8.56 24.97
N ARG A 84 2.45 -9.63 25.37
CA ARG A 84 2.38 -10.21 26.73
C ARG A 84 3.09 -9.35 27.76
N ASP A 85 4.29 -8.83 27.40
CA ASP A 85 5.18 -8.15 28.32
C ASP A 85 4.74 -6.69 28.59
N PHE A 86 3.93 -6.11 27.72
CA PHE A 86 3.44 -4.74 27.83
C PHE A 86 1.92 -4.65 27.85
N ASN A 87 1.34 -4.42 29.03
CA ASN A 87 -0.10 -4.15 29.20
C ASN A 87 -0.48 -2.69 28.91
N ASP A 88 0.49 -1.78 28.87
CA ASP A 88 0.33 -0.36 28.56
C ASP A 88 0.94 -0.04 27.20
N GLY A 89 0.10 0.37 26.25
CA GLY A 89 0.53 0.69 24.89
C GLY A 89 1.46 1.90 24.81
N LYS A 90 1.41 2.85 25.76
CA LYS A 90 2.35 3.97 25.81
C LYS A 90 3.74 3.50 26.26
N GLN A 91 3.80 2.56 27.23
CA GLN A 91 5.06 1.97 27.64
C GLN A 91 5.67 1.15 26.51
N LEU A 92 4.88 0.32 25.83
CA LEU A 92 5.33 -0.42 24.64
C LEU A 92 5.88 0.54 23.57
N ARG A 93 5.16 1.59 23.24
CA ARG A 93 5.63 2.58 22.26
C ARG A 93 6.96 3.21 22.65
N ARG A 94 7.12 3.63 23.92
CA ARG A 94 8.37 4.22 24.41
C ARG A 94 9.52 3.23 24.33
N PHE A 95 9.29 1.98 24.73
CA PHE A 95 10.28 0.92 24.61
C PHE A 95 10.75 0.74 23.17
N LEU A 96 9.82 0.61 22.22
CA LEU A 96 10.14 0.44 20.81
C LEU A 96 10.94 1.64 20.27
N GLN A 97 10.51 2.87 20.58
CA GLN A 97 11.19 4.09 20.11
C GLN A 97 12.61 4.23 20.71
N ALA A 98 12.82 3.84 21.96
CA ALA A 98 14.12 3.94 22.61
C ALA A 98 15.14 2.91 22.10
N ASN A 99 14.68 1.80 21.53
CA ASN A 99 15.55 0.69 21.13
C ASN A 99 15.64 0.49 19.60
N ILE A 100 14.88 1.23 18.81
CA ILE A 100 14.70 0.98 17.38
C ILE A 100 16.02 0.99 16.57
N GLU A 101 17.00 1.79 16.98
CA GLU A 101 18.30 1.87 16.32
C GLU A 101 19.20 0.64 16.59
N ASN A 102 18.86 -0.13 17.64
CA ASN A 102 19.61 -1.33 18.04
C ASN A 102 18.88 -2.63 17.65
N PHE A 103 17.70 -2.54 17.07
CA PHE A 103 16.90 -3.70 16.69
C PHE A 103 17.52 -4.48 15.54
N SER A 104 17.49 -5.80 15.64
CA SER A 104 17.72 -6.72 14.53
C SER A 104 16.65 -6.52 13.43
N SER A 105 16.86 -7.12 12.25
CA SER A 105 15.86 -7.12 11.17
C SER A 105 14.50 -7.64 11.64
N LEU A 106 14.50 -8.74 12.40
CA LEU A 106 13.30 -9.34 12.99
C LEU A 106 12.58 -8.38 13.94
N GLU A 107 13.31 -7.76 14.85
CA GLU A 107 12.73 -6.81 15.81
C GLU A 107 12.23 -5.54 15.11
N THR A 108 12.94 -5.05 14.09
CA THR A 108 12.49 -3.92 13.25
C THR A 108 11.18 -4.25 12.55
N ALA A 109 11.06 -5.44 11.98
CA ALA A 109 9.84 -5.92 11.34
C ALA A 109 8.67 -6.04 12.34
N ALA A 110 8.94 -6.60 13.52
CA ALA A 110 7.95 -6.72 14.59
C ALA A 110 7.51 -5.34 15.12
N ALA A 111 8.46 -4.43 15.32
CA ALA A 111 8.19 -3.06 15.75
C ALA A 111 7.36 -2.29 14.71
N PHE A 112 7.67 -2.44 13.42
CA PHE A 112 6.87 -1.87 12.34
C PHE A 112 5.41 -2.33 12.42
N PHE A 113 5.16 -3.63 12.58
CA PHE A 113 3.80 -4.16 12.74
C PHE A 113 3.11 -3.59 13.98
N VAL A 114 3.79 -3.55 15.13
CA VAL A 114 3.22 -3.01 16.37
C VAL A 114 2.88 -1.54 16.19
N PHE A 115 3.79 -0.70 15.68
CA PHE A 115 3.51 0.72 15.41
C PHE A 115 2.31 0.88 14.47
N ASN A 116 2.22 0.07 13.42
CA ASN A 116 1.08 0.08 12.51
C ASN A 116 -0.26 -0.20 13.23
N ARG A 117 -0.23 -0.94 14.34
CA ARG A 117 -1.42 -1.28 15.12
C ARG A 117 -1.77 -0.28 16.20
N ILE A 118 -0.79 0.39 16.81
CA ILE A 118 -1.00 1.23 17.99
C ILE A 118 -1.02 2.75 17.68
N THR A 119 -0.80 3.13 16.42
CA THR A 119 -0.80 4.54 15.99
C THR A 119 -2.09 4.93 15.27
N PHE A 120 -2.35 6.24 15.19
CA PHE A 120 -3.44 6.78 14.39
C PHE A 120 -3.27 6.37 12.91
N SER A 121 -4.34 5.87 12.31
CA SER A 121 -4.40 5.47 10.89
C SER A 121 -3.30 4.51 10.41
N GLY A 122 -2.49 3.93 11.30
CA GLY A 122 -1.39 3.03 10.92
C GLY A 122 -0.16 3.75 10.38
N THR A 123 0.05 5.02 10.75
CA THR A 123 1.14 5.87 10.27
C THR A 123 2.52 5.54 10.85
N THR A 124 2.65 4.41 11.53
CA THR A 124 3.90 3.85 12.07
C THR A 124 4.64 4.82 13.00
N GLU A 125 5.96 4.98 12.86
CA GLU A 125 6.78 5.83 13.75
C GLU A 125 6.39 7.32 13.74
N ALA A 126 5.96 7.84 12.59
CA ALA A 126 5.55 9.23 12.44
C ALA A 126 4.20 9.53 13.14
N GLY A 127 3.41 8.49 13.43
CA GLY A 127 2.09 8.64 14.02
C GLY A 127 2.10 8.82 15.52
N GLY A 128 1.14 9.60 16.03
CA GLY A 128 0.84 9.67 17.46
C GLY A 128 0.29 8.35 17.99
N PHE A 129 0.54 8.04 19.26
CA PHE A 129 -0.06 6.91 19.95
C PHE A 129 -1.59 7.09 20.04
N SER A 130 -2.32 5.99 19.86
CA SER A 130 -3.77 5.94 20.02
C SER A 130 -4.15 4.80 20.97
N GLU A 131 -4.68 5.13 22.16
CA GLU A 131 -5.20 4.15 23.11
C GLU A 131 -6.30 3.29 22.47
N GLN A 132 -7.18 3.91 21.71
CA GLN A 132 -8.23 3.18 20.98
C GLN A 132 -7.63 2.20 19.96
N ALA A 133 -6.58 2.61 19.25
CA ALA A 133 -5.91 1.73 18.29
C ALA A 133 -5.21 0.57 19.02
N PHE A 134 -4.52 0.83 20.12
CA PHE A 134 -3.91 -0.21 20.93
C PHE A 134 -4.92 -1.27 21.38
N ARG A 135 -6.07 -0.86 21.93
CA ARG A 135 -7.10 -1.79 22.41
C ARG A 135 -7.86 -2.51 21.28
N LEU A 136 -8.21 -1.79 20.21
CA LEU A 136 -9.11 -2.31 19.18
C LEU A 136 -8.38 -2.82 17.94
N ARG A 137 -7.09 -2.60 17.79
CA ARG A 137 -6.33 -2.95 16.57
C ARG A 137 -5.12 -3.85 16.84
N PHE A 138 -4.50 -3.75 18.02
CA PHE A 138 -3.44 -4.66 18.44
C PHE A 138 -4.03 -5.86 19.19
N THR A 139 -4.90 -6.60 18.50
CA THR A 139 -5.65 -7.76 19.02
C THR A 139 -4.98 -9.07 18.63
N ASP A 140 -5.31 -10.14 19.35
CA ASP A 140 -4.84 -11.49 19.06
C ASP A 140 -5.17 -11.88 17.62
N SER A 141 -6.40 -11.66 17.17
CA SER A 141 -6.82 -11.92 15.80
C SER A 141 -6.05 -11.11 14.75
N SER A 142 -5.48 -9.96 15.12
CA SER A 142 -4.63 -9.18 14.21
C SER A 142 -3.25 -9.81 14.01
N ILE A 143 -2.73 -10.47 15.03
CA ILE A 143 -1.45 -11.20 15.00
C ILE A 143 -1.66 -12.55 14.32
N GLU A 144 -2.71 -13.28 14.68
CA GLU A 144 -3.05 -14.58 14.07
C GLU A 144 -3.23 -14.50 12.55
N ARG A 145 -3.70 -13.36 12.01
CA ARG A 145 -3.78 -13.18 10.55
C ARG A 145 -2.44 -13.25 9.84
N LEU A 146 -1.34 -12.99 10.52
CA LEU A 146 0.01 -13.10 9.94
C LEU A 146 0.33 -14.55 9.54
N THR A 147 -0.19 -15.55 10.25
CA THR A 147 0.08 -16.98 9.98
C THR A 147 -0.35 -17.43 8.58
N LYS A 148 -1.27 -16.70 7.94
CA LYS A 148 -1.77 -17.02 6.59
C LYS A 148 -0.95 -16.36 5.48
N MET A 149 -0.07 -15.45 5.83
CA MET A 149 0.66 -14.65 4.84
C MET A 149 1.83 -15.37 4.16
N PRO A 150 2.58 -16.27 4.82
CA PRO A 150 3.70 -16.97 4.18
C PRO A 150 3.31 -17.68 2.88
N GLU A 151 2.12 -18.27 2.82
CA GLU A 151 1.63 -18.91 1.59
C GLU A 151 1.40 -17.88 0.46
N VAL A 152 0.84 -16.73 0.77
CA VAL A 152 0.62 -15.65 -0.21
C VAL A 152 1.95 -15.08 -0.70
N LEU A 153 2.95 -15.01 0.19
CA LEU A 153 4.27 -14.44 -0.09
C LEU A 153 5.24 -15.45 -0.73
N ARG A 154 4.87 -16.73 -0.85
CA ARG A 154 5.75 -17.76 -1.43
C ARG A 154 6.17 -17.36 -2.85
N ASP A 155 7.48 -17.41 -3.13
CA ASP A 155 8.10 -17.10 -4.41
C ASP A 155 7.90 -15.64 -4.90
N VAL A 156 7.42 -14.76 -4.04
CA VAL A 156 7.31 -13.33 -4.34
C VAL A 156 8.68 -12.68 -4.20
N LYS A 157 9.10 -11.94 -5.21
CA LYS A 157 10.30 -11.11 -5.13
C LYS A 157 10.01 -9.85 -4.32
N ILE A 158 10.76 -9.61 -3.24
CA ILE A 158 10.57 -8.46 -2.33
C ILE A 158 11.85 -7.63 -2.30
N THR A 159 11.75 -6.35 -2.68
CA THR A 159 12.91 -5.45 -2.77
C THR A 159 12.68 -4.13 -2.04
N ASN A 160 13.79 -3.47 -1.68
CA ASN A 160 13.81 -2.12 -1.11
C ASN A 160 14.66 -1.22 -2.01
N LEU A 161 14.17 -0.97 -3.21
CA LEU A 161 14.87 -0.26 -4.27
C LEU A 161 14.15 1.05 -4.60
N ASP A 162 14.77 1.86 -5.46
CA ASP A 162 14.05 2.95 -6.11
C ASP A 162 13.04 2.35 -7.11
N TYR A 163 11.87 2.99 -7.28
CA TYR A 163 10.83 2.52 -8.18
C TYR A 163 11.31 2.40 -9.63
N GLU A 164 12.27 3.23 -10.03
CA GLU A 164 12.86 3.21 -11.39
C GLU A 164 13.46 1.86 -11.75
N GLU A 165 14.04 1.18 -10.76
CA GLU A 165 14.63 -0.14 -10.99
C GLU A 165 13.58 -1.19 -11.36
N LEU A 166 12.33 -1.03 -10.90
CA LEU A 166 11.27 -1.97 -11.23
C LEU A 166 10.61 -1.67 -12.58
N ILE A 167 10.42 -0.39 -12.89
CA ILE A 167 9.70 0.02 -14.10
C ILE A 167 10.54 -0.15 -15.36
N ASN A 168 11.88 -0.17 -15.24
CA ASN A 168 12.81 -0.26 -16.36
C ASN A 168 13.34 -1.67 -16.62
N VAL A 169 13.22 -2.60 -15.66
CA VAL A 169 13.73 -3.98 -15.83
C VAL A 169 12.89 -4.70 -16.89
N PRO A 170 13.51 -5.30 -17.92
CA PRO A 170 12.82 -6.12 -18.90
C PRO A 170 12.04 -7.27 -18.25
N GLY A 171 10.98 -7.71 -18.90
CA GLY A 171 10.15 -8.84 -18.49
C GLY A 171 9.13 -9.17 -19.57
N GLU A 172 8.48 -10.33 -19.45
CA GLU A 172 7.48 -10.81 -20.37
C GLU A 172 6.08 -10.45 -19.84
N ASP A 173 5.27 -9.77 -20.66
CA ASP A 173 3.91 -9.35 -20.31
C ASP A 173 3.81 -8.73 -18.92
N VAL A 174 4.70 -7.78 -18.60
CA VAL A 174 4.74 -7.11 -17.31
C VAL A 174 3.58 -6.13 -17.18
N PHE A 175 2.91 -6.19 -16.06
CA PHE A 175 1.94 -5.19 -15.63
C PHE A 175 2.38 -4.53 -14.32
N LEU A 176 2.39 -3.20 -14.30
CA LEU A 176 2.73 -2.39 -13.13
C LEU A 176 1.46 -1.78 -12.53
N PHE A 177 1.27 -1.97 -11.23
CA PHE A 177 0.33 -1.17 -10.44
C PHE A 177 1.10 -0.15 -9.61
N LEU A 178 0.70 1.12 -9.72
CA LEU A 178 1.42 2.25 -9.16
C LEU A 178 0.50 3.07 -8.25
N ASP A 179 0.86 3.19 -6.98
CA ASP A 179 0.15 4.00 -5.98
C ASP A 179 1.18 4.85 -5.20
N PRO A 180 1.84 5.82 -5.88
CA PRO A 180 2.89 6.64 -5.29
C PRO A 180 2.34 7.63 -4.25
N PRO A 181 3.22 8.33 -3.49
CA PRO A 181 2.81 9.49 -2.71
C PRO A 181 2.05 10.51 -3.56
N TYR A 182 0.85 10.92 -3.11
CA TYR A 182 0.01 11.86 -3.85
C TYR A 182 0.55 13.29 -3.77
N PHE A 183 0.33 14.05 -4.82
CA PHE A 183 0.79 15.45 -4.90
C PHE A 183 0.18 16.31 -3.79
N SER A 184 -1.13 16.18 -3.53
CA SER A 184 -1.82 16.88 -2.44
C SER A 184 -1.32 16.48 -1.04
N ALA A 185 -0.74 15.31 -0.90
CA ALA A 185 -0.23 14.80 0.38
C ALA A 185 1.22 15.25 0.67
N THR A 186 1.88 15.98 -0.22
CA THR A 186 3.26 16.49 -0.01
C THR A 186 3.38 17.41 1.20
N SER A 187 2.29 18.05 1.63
CA SER A 187 2.21 18.81 2.88
C SER A 187 2.00 17.95 4.13
N SER A 188 1.70 16.66 3.99
CA SER A 188 1.39 15.74 5.09
C SER A 188 2.59 14.84 5.42
N ALA A 189 2.79 14.56 6.72
CA ALA A 189 3.88 13.70 7.21
C ALA A 189 3.42 12.24 7.39
N LEU A 190 2.75 11.65 6.38
CA LEU A 190 2.07 10.36 6.52
C LEU A 190 3.00 9.13 6.51
N TYR A 191 4.17 9.19 5.83
CA TYR A 191 5.04 8.03 5.66
C TYR A 191 6.52 8.35 5.85
N GLY A 192 7.26 7.36 6.41
CA GLY A 192 8.68 7.46 6.71
C GLY A 192 9.01 8.31 7.93
N LYS A 193 10.27 8.25 8.39
CA LYS A 193 10.77 9.04 9.53
C LYS A 193 10.56 10.53 9.23
N ASN A 194 9.66 11.20 9.98
CA ASN A 194 9.28 12.61 9.79
C ASN A 194 8.59 12.97 8.44
N GLY A 195 7.97 12.01 7.75
CA GLY A 195 7.27 12.24 6.49
C GLY A 195 8.20 12.48 5.29
N LYS A 196 9.49 12.17 5.40
CA LYS A 196 10.48 12.44 4.35
C LYS A 196 10.18 11.75 3.02
N LEU A 197 9.55 10.57 3.03
CA LEU A 197 9.22 9.83 1.82
C LEU A 197 8.13 10.51 0.98
N HIS A 198 7.23 11.28 1.60
CA HIS A 198 6.20 12.06 0.91
C HIS A 198 6.70 13.40 0.42
N LYS A 199 7.45 14.12 1.26
CA LYS A 199 7.87 15.49 0.99
C LYS A 199 8.89 15.61 -0.16
N ASN A 200 9.63 14.52 -0.41
CA ASN A 200 10.75 14.50 -1.37
C ASN A 200 10.45 13.66 -2.61
N PHE A 201 9.18 13.29 -2.86
CA PHE A 201 8.84 12.55 -4.06
C PHE A 201 8.84 13.47 -5.27
N ASP A 202 9.69 13.15 -6.24
CA ASP A 202 9.85 13.91 -7.48
C ASP A 202 8.80 13.44 -8.51
N HIS A 203 7.69 14.17 -8.58
CA HIS A 203 6.55 13.84 -9.45
C HIS A 203 6.89 14.02 -10.92
N GLU A 204 7.73 14.98 -11.28
CA GLU A 204 8.14 15.26 -12.68
C GLU A 204 9.05 14.14 -13.20
N ARG A 205 10.06 13.75 -12.40
CA ARG A 205 10.93 12.61 -12.67
C ARG A 205 10.12 11.32 -12.82
N PHE A 206 9.12 11.12 -11.96
CA PHE A 206 8.25 9.95 -12.01
C PHE A 206 7.44 9.89 -13.31
N ALA A 207 6.80 10.99 -13.71
CA ALA A 207 6.06 11.05 -14.96
C ALA A 207 6.98 10.86 -16.19
N ALA A 208 8.17 11.48 -16.18
CA ALA A 208 9.15 11.31 -17.25
C ALA A 208 9.60 9.86 -17.42
N ASN A 209 9.74 9.12 -16.31
CA ASN A 209 10.07 7.71 -16.31
C ASN A 209 8.91 6.85 -16.83
N LEU A 210 7.68 7.12 -16.40
CA LEU A 210 6.50 6.40 -16.88
C LEU A 210 6.23 6.61 -18.36
N LYS A 211 6.51 7.80 -18.89
CA LYS A 211 6.42 8.09 -20.33
C LYS A 211 7.34 7.20 -21.17
N LYS A 212 8.45 6.75 -20.62
CA LYS A 212 9.44 5.87 -21.27
C LYS A 212 9.28 4.40 -20.90
N CYS A 213 8.43 4.09 -19.93
CA CYS A 213 8.26 2.73 -19.42
C CYS A 213 7.73 1.81 -20.54
N PRO A 214 8.42 0.68 -20.83
CA PRO A 214 8.03 -0.23 -21.90
C PRO A 214 6.85 -1.14 -21.53
N HIS A 215 6.49 -1.17 -20.24
CA HIS A 215 5.48 -2.06 -19.71
C HIS A 215 4.11 -1.38 -19.62
N ARG A 216 3.05 -2.18 -19.58
CA ARG A 216 1.71 -1.67 -19.28
C ARG A 216 1.60 -1.31 -17.81
N TRP A 217 1.00 -0.16 -17.53
CA TRP A 217 0.84 0.31 -16.14
C TRP A 217 -0.50 0.99 -15.90
N LEU A 218 -0.99 0.85 -14.66
CA LEU A 218 -2.09 1.60 -14.09
C LEU A 218 -1.60 2.35 -12.85
N LEU A 219 -1.86 3.63 -12.84
CA LEU A 219 -1.49 4.57 -11.79
C LEU A 219 -2.75 5.13 -11.12
N THR A 220 -2.78 5.16 -9.80
CA THR A 220 -3.75 5.92 -9.02
C THR A 220 -3.11 7.21 -8.51
N TYR A 221 -3.85 8.34 -8.61
CA TYR A 221 -3.34 9.64 -8.18
C TYR A 221 -4.47 10.56 -7.72
N ASP A 222 -4.13 11.64 -6.98
CA ASP A 222 -5.10 12.70 -6.67
C ASP A 222 -5.44 13.54 -7.91
N ASP A 223 -6.70 13.95 -8.00
CA ASP A 223 -7.19 14.78 -9.11
C ASP A 223 -6.81 16.25 -8.89
N SER A 224 -5.82 16.71 -9.62
CA SER A 224 -5.39 18.08 -9.62
C SER A 224 -5.00 18.55 -11.02
N PRO A 225 -5.09 19.87 -11.33
CA PRO A 225 -4.65 20.40 -12.62
C PRO A 225 -3.19 20.05 -12.94
N PHE A 226 -2.31 20.09 -11.93
CA PHE A 226 -0.90 19.73 -12.08
C PHE A 226 -0.74 18.28 -12.52
N VAL A 227 -1.42 17.33 -11.85
CA VAL A 227 -1.32 15.90 -12.20
C VAL A 227 -1.89 15.63 -13.58
N ARG A 228 -3.01 16.27 -13.95
CA ARG A 228 -3.60 16.13 -15.30
C ARG A 228 -2.68 16.64 -16.41
N GLU A 229 -2.00 17.76 -16.19
CA GLU A 229 -1.00 18.30 -17.10
C GLU A 229 0.21 17.38 -17.20
N LEU A 230 0.75 16.95 -16.05
CA LEU A 230 1.93 16.11 -15.94
C LEU A 230 1.77 14.76 -16.67
N PHE A 231 0.58 14.17 -16.64
CA PHE A 231 0.26 12.88 -17.26
C PHE A 231 -0.58 13.02 -18.56
N SER A 232 -0.60 14.21 -19.19
CA SER A 232 -1.36 14.46 -20.42
C SER A 232 -1.01 13.54 -21.61
N PHE A 233 0.10 12.82 -21.51
CA PHE A 233 0.53 11.82 -22.51
C PHE A 233 -0.15 10.44 -22.35
N ALA A 234 -0.97 10.26 -21.30
CA ALA A 234 -1.59 8.99 -20.93
C ALA A 234 -3.13 9.12 -20.91
N ASN A 235 -3.83 8.00 -20.79
CA ASN A 235 -5.27 7.96 -20.64
C ASN A 235 -5.65 8.30 -19.21
N ILE A 236 -6.46 9.32 -19.00
CA ILE A 236 -6.86 9.81 -17.66
C ILE A 236 -8.37 9.67 -17.47
N VAL A 237 -8.79 8.94 -16.44
CA VAL A 237 -10.19 8.79 -16.04
C VAL A 237 -10.37 9.24 -14.60
N SER A 238 -11.35 10.12 -14.36
CA SER A 238 -11.70 10.53 -12.98
C SER A 238 -12.45 9.41 -12.28
N TRP A 239 -12.03 9.14 -11.05
CA TRP A 239 -12.61 8.10 -10.22
C TRP A 239 -12.98 8.64 -8.84
N ASN A 240 -14.25 8.57 -8.48
CA ASN A 240 -14.73 9.03 -7.19
C ASN A 240 -14.64 7.91 -6.15
N LEU A 241 -13.75 8.02 -5.17
CA LEU A 241 -13.64 7.11 -4.05
C LEU A 241 -14.24 7.71 -2.78
N MET A 242 -15.13 6.96 -2.11
CA MET A 242 -15.53 7.30 -0.75
C MET A 242 -14.48 6.79 0.25
N TYR A 243 -13.61 7.67 0.71
CA TYR A 243 -12.74 7.40 1.85
C TYR A 243 -13.57 7.51 3.14
N GLY A 244 -13.82 6.36 3.79
CA GLY A 244 -14.49 6.34 5.09
C GLY A 244 -13.54 6.80 6.20
N MET A 245 -13.38 8.10 6.41
CA MET A 245 -12.93 8.62 7.69
C MET A 245 -14.16 8.75 8.61
N ARG A 246 -14.21 7.93 9.65
CA ARG A 246 -15.12 8.15 10.78
C ARG A 246 -14.55 9.33 11.58
N ASN A 247 -15.06 10.50 11.38
CA ASN A 247 -15.02 11.73 12.19
C ASN A 247 -15.20 12.95 11.27
N VAL A 248 -16.18 12.87 10.40
CA VAL A 248 -16.58 14.04 9.64
C VAL A 248 -17.93 14.44 10.17
N THR A 249 -18.01 15.59 10.82
CA THR A 249 -19.26 16.32 11.03
C THR A 249 -20.01 16.40 9.70
N GLU A 250 -21.33 16.30 9.72
CA GLU A 250 -22.22 16.09 8.57
C GLU A 250 -22.03 17.02 7.34
N ASN A 251 -21.17 18.02 7.44
CA ASN A 251 -20.94 19.03 6.39
C ASN A 251 -19.67 18.84 5.53
N SER A 252 -18.90 17.76 5.69
CA SER A 252 -17.69 17.51 4.88
C SER A 252 -17.56 16.05 4.44
N LYS A 253 -18.51 15.56 3.65
CA LYS A 253 -18.25 14.43 2.76
C LYS A 253 -17.31 14.93 1.64
N GLN A 254 -16.02 15.05 1.92
CA GLN A 254 -15.04 15.19 0.86
C GLN A 254 -15.00 13.86 0.10
N LEU A 255 -15.71 13.82 -1.01
CA LEU A 255 -15.44 12.88 -2.09
C LEU A 255 -14.03 13.17 -2.56
N GLY A 256 -13.06 12.34 -2.16
CA GLY A 256 -11.73 12.39 -2.75
C GLY A 256 -11.86 11.99 -4.21
N SER A 257 -11.74 12.95 -5.12
CA SER A 257 -11.61 12.66 -6.54
C SER A 257 -10.21 12.11 -6.76
N GLU A 258 -10.13 10.87 -7.23
CA GLU A 258 -8.86 10.25 -7.67
C GLU A 258 -8.87 10.09 -9.19
N LEU A 259 -7.69 9.98 -9.74
CA LEU A 259 -7.47 9.65 -11.15
C LEU A 259 -7.01 8.19 -11.27
N LEU A 260 -7.53 7.51 -12.27
CA LEU A 260 -6.93 6.33 -12.87
C LEU A 260 -6.22 6.78 -14.14
N ILE A 261 -4.93 6.50 -14.21
CA ILE A 261 -4.09 6.90 -15.35
C ILE A 261 -3.42 5.65 -15.91
N THR A 262 -3.47 5.46 -17.24
CA THR A 262 -2.89 4.26 -17.90
C THR A 262 -2.19 4.62 -19.20
N ASN A 263 -1.25 3.77 -19.62
CA ASN A 263 -0.66 3.82 -20.97
C ASN A 263 -1.32 2.84 -21.97
N PHE A 264 -2.52 2.37 -21.64
CA PHE A 264 -3.32 1.49 -22.49
C PHE A 264 -4.80 1.89 -22.44
N ASP A 265 -5.59 1.53 -23.45
CA ASP A 265 -7.01 1.83 -23.50
C ASP A 265 -7.84 0.90 -22.64
N PHE A 266 -8.69 1.45 -21.78
CA PHE A 266 -9.59 0.66 -20.93
C PHE A 266 -10.61 -0.14 -21.75
N GLU A 267 -11.06 0.38 -22.90
CA GLU A 267 -12.14 -0.22 -23.71
C GLU A 267 -11.73 -1.53 -24.38
N SER A 268 -10.45 -1.73 -24.66
CA SER A 268 -9.96 -2.95 -25.33
C SER A 268 -9.87 -4.18 -24.40
N ASN A 269 -9.97 -4.01 -23.08
CA ASN A 269 -9.72 -5.06 -22.10
C ASN A 269 -10.83 -5.27 -21.07
N ALA A 270 -11.92 -4.48 -21.11
CA ALA A 270 -13.03 -4.61 -20.17
C ALA A 270 -14.04 -5.66 -20.67
N PRO A 271 -14.05 -6.90 -20.12
CA PRO A 271 -15.19 -7.76 -20.32
C PRO A 271 -16.36 -7.22 -19.46
N LEU A 272 -17.35 -6.58 -20.10
CA LEU A 272 -18.71 -6.38 -19.58
C LEU A 272 -18.99 -5.25 -18.58
N PHE A 273 -18.07 -4.36 -18.26
CA PHE A 273 -18.43 -3.16 -17.50
C PHE A 273 -18.14 -1.92 -18.34
N SER A 274 -19.20 -1.23 -18.76
CA SER A 274 -19.07 0.08 -19.40
C SER A 274 -18.43 1.05 -18.38
N ILE A 275 -17.60 1.99 -18.86
CA ILE A 275 -17.07 3.09 -18.03
C ILE A 275 -18.19 3.85 -17.32
N HIS A 276 -19.42 3.77 -17.82
CA HIS A 276 -20.65 4.28 -17.16
C HIS A 276 -21.01 3.56 -15.87
N ASP A 277 -20.65 2.27 -15.70
CA ASP A 277 -20.91 1.52 -14.46
C ASP A 277 -19.93 1.88 -13.33
N LEU A 278 -18.88 2.63 -13.61
CA LEU A 278 -18.02 3.27 -12.62
C LEU A 278 -18.67 4.53 -12.01
N ARG A 279 -19.74 5.06 -12.60
CA ARG A 279 -20.58 6.10 -12.00
C ARG A 279 -21.56 5.45 -11.04
N PHE A 280 -21.27 5.56 -9.77
CA PHE A 280 -22.06 4.98 -8.69
C PHE A 280 -23.50 5.47 -8.63
N THR A 281 -24.43 4.53 -8.67
CA THR A 281 -25.73 4.65 -8.03
C THR A 281 -25.52 4.58 -6.52
N ILE A 282 -25.75 5.68 -5.84
CA ILE A 282 -25.99 5.74 -4.40
C ILE A 282 -27.35 5.09 -4.21
N HIS A 283 -27.40 3.87 -3.66
CA HIS A 283 -28.62 3.36 -3.05
C HIS A 283 -28.62 3.76 -1.58
N GLU A 284 -29.71 4.37 -1.18
CA GLU A 284 -30.13 4.90 0.11
C GLU A 284 -29.86 3.97 1.31
#